data_29c920e7974fb8bc9eb99f8193bfe8fb
#
_entry.id   29c920e7974fb8bc9eb99f8193bfe8fb
#
_cell.length_a   1.000
_cell.length_b   1.000
_cell.length_c   1.000
_cell.angle_alpha   90.00
_cell.angle_beta   90.00
_cell.angle_gamma   90.00
#
_symmetry.space_group_name_H-M   'P 1'
#
loop_
_entity.id
_entity.type
_entity.pdbx_description
1 polymer ?
#
loop_
_entity_poly.entity_id
_entity_poly.type
_entity_poly.pdbx_seq_one_letter_code
_entity_poly.pdbx_strand_id
1 'polypeptide(L)'
;MQRYSILWADDEIDLLKPHILFLEQRGYDITPVNNASDAVELCDEKHFDVVFLDEHMPGMSGLEALALIKANKPNVPVVMITKNEEEHIMEEAIGSKIADYLIKPLNPSQILLAVKKILDNKRLVIEKTNLNYQQEFRKISMAFMDDMNHEKWADIYRKLVHWELQMDQPDNEEMGDVLDMQKTEANANFAKFIIRNYESWLNNPNADKPLMSHQLMKRKVFPELGSKPVFVILIDNLRIDQWKVIEPELLEYFTLDKEESYYSILPTTTAYARNAIFSGQLPSEMAKSHPDLWVGEDEEEGKNNFEDEFLTKQLRRNNLNIKTSYHKIKNLEEGRDLADTVNNLFKNDLNVIVYNFVDMLSHARTDMAMVRELAPDESAYRSITKSWFLHSPLFDILKKIAEKDV
;
A
#
# COMPACT_ATOMS: atom_id res chain seq x y z
N MET A 1 20.41 17.23 -22.27
CA MET A 1 20.80 16.16 -21.35
C MET A 1 20.49 16.63 -19.94
N GLN A 2 19.65 15.89 -19.25
CA GLN A 2 19.34 16.15 -17.86
C GLN A 2 20.61 15.94 -17.03
N ARG A 3 20.98 16.91 -16.18
CA ARG A 3 22.13 16.78 -15.30
C ARG A 3 21.66 16.14 -14.00
N TYR A 4 22.37 15.12 -13.52
CA TYR A 4 22.07 14.52 -12.22
C TYR A 4 22.45 15.48 -11.10
N SER A 5 21.57 15.63 -10.12
CA SER A 5 21.73 16.51 -8.97
C SER A 5 22.28 15.75 -7.76
N ILE A 6 23.33 16.26 -7.15
CA ILE A 6 24.00 15.65 -6.00
C ILE A 6 24.03 16.65 -4.85
N LEU A 7 23.51 16.28 -3.69
CA LEU A 7 23.72 17.01 -2.45
C LEU A 7 25.00 16.47 -1.77
N TRP A 8 25.85 17.36 -1.29
CA TRP A 8 27.08 16.99 -0.58
C TRP A 8 27.20 17.78 0.71
N ALA A 9 27.03 17.09 1.85
CA ALA A 9 27.20 17.66 3.19
C ALA A 9 28.52 17.21 3.82
N ASP A 10 29.37 18.17 4.18
CA ASP A 10 30.65 17.95 4.84
C ASP A 10 31.05 19.25 5.55
N ASP A 11 31.43 19.23 6.82
CA ASP A 11 31.80 20.42 7.56
C ASP A 11 33.08 21.10 7.03
N GLU A 12 33.90 20.35 6.31
CA GLU A 12 35.08 20.84 5.60
C GLU A 12 34.85 20.98 4.07
N ILE A 13 33.60 21.20 3.63
CA ILE A 13 33.19 21.21 2.20
C ILE A 13 34.00 22.18 1.36
N ASP A 14 34.50 23.27 1.93
CA ASP A 14 35.35 24.22 1.25
C ASP A 14 36.68 23.62 0.79
N LEU A 15 37.20 22.61 1.50
CA LEU A 15 38.43 21.88 1.11
C LEU A 15 38.18 20.90 -0.03
N LEU A 16 36.90 20.54 -0.25
CA LEU A 16 36.45 19.59 -1.28
C LEU A 16 36.12 20.27 -2.62
N LYS A 17 36.29 21.58 -2.74
CA LYS A 17 36.09 22.33 -4.01
C LYS A 17 36.75 21.67 -5.26
N PRO A 18 37.97 21.15 -5.20
CA PRO A 18 38.55 20.44 -6.34
C PRO A 18 37.74 19.20 -6.78
N HIS A 19 37.16 18.48 -5.82
CA HIS A 19 36.32 17.31 -6.08
C HIS A 19 34.97 17.70 -6.68
N ILE A 20 34.38 18.78 -6.17
CA ILE A 20 33.16 19.35 -6.70
C ILE A 20 33.36 19.78 -8.15
N LEU A 21 34.36 20.60 -8.44
CA LEU A 21 34.71 21.01 -9.81
C LEU A 21 34.95 19.83 -10.74
N PHE A 22 35.59 18.77 -10.24
CA PHE A 22 35.84 17.56 -11.01
C PHE A 22 34.55 16.86 -11.44
N LEU A 23 33.52 16.83 -10.58
CA LEU A 23 32.20 16.26 -10.89
C LEU A 23 31.37 17.18 -11.78
N GLU A 24 31.38 18.49 -11.53
CA GLU A 24 30.67 19.49 -12.35
C GLU A 24 31.15 19.48 -13.81
N GLN A 25 32.47 19.37 -14.03
CA GLN A 25 33.05 19.22 -15.37
C GLN A 25 32.59 17.96 -16.11
N ARG A 26 32.05 16.98 -15.38
CA ARG A 26 31.52 15.72 -15.92
C ARG A 26 29.98 15.71 -16.04
N GLY A 27 29.38 16.88 -15.80
CA GLY A 27 27.94 17.06 -16.05
C GLY A 27 27.06 16.77 -14.85
N TYR A 28 27.59 16.67 -13.65
CA TYR A 28 26.82 16.60 -12.41
C TYR A 28 26.54 18.01 -11.89
N ASP A 29 25.40 18.18 -11.22
CA ASP A 29 25.04 19.43 -10.55
C ASP A 29 25.19 19.22 -9.03
N ILE A 30 26.15 19.91 -8.41
CA ILE A 30 26.51 19.67 -7.02
C ILE A 30 25.97 20.81 -6.15
N THR A 31 25.20 20.48 -5.13
CA THR A 31 24.76 21.39 -4.09
C THR A 31 25.56 21.12 -2.81
N PRO A 32 26.61 21.92 -2.52
CA PRO A 32 27.42 21.75 -1.33
C PRO A 32 26.73 22.40 -0.11
N VAL A 33 26.77 21.74 1.04
CA VAL A 33 26.37 22.28 2.34
C VAL A 33 27.41 21.91 3.42
N ASN A 34 27.53 22.73 4.43
CA ASN A 34 28.56 22.58 5.47
C ASN A 34 28.04 21.96 6.78
N ASN A 35 26.81 21.51 6.82
CA ASN A 35 26.21 20.88 7.98
C ASN A 35 25.09 19.92 7.61
N ALA A 36 24.76 19.03 8.53
CA ALA A 36 23.75 17.98 8.35
C ALA A 36 22.31 18.52 8.34
N SER A 37 22.03 19.57 9.11
CA SER A 37 20.67 20.13 9.22
C SER A 37 20.21 20.73 7.90
N ASP A 38 21.09 21.50 7.24
CA ASP A 38 20.82 22.07 5.91
C ASP A 38 20.62 20.96 4.86
N ALA A 39 21.36 19.84 5.00
CA ALA A 39 21.21 18.71 4.11
C ALA A 39 19.84 18.05 4.24
N VAL A 40 19.33 17.86 5.46
CA VAL A 40 17.99 17.32 5.71
C VAL A 40 16.94 18.25 5.14
N GLU A 41 17.01 19.57 5.44
CA GLU A 41 16.05 20.57 4.96
C GLU A 41 16.00 20.62 3.42
N LEU A 42 17.17 20.65 2.76
CA LEU A 42 17.23 20.65 1.30
C LEU A 42 16.71 19.36 0.68
N CYS A 43 16.92 18.21 1.32
CA CYS A 43 16.35 16.94 0.85
C CYS A 43 14.81 16.94 0.93
N ASP A 44 14.21 17.64 1.88
CA ASP A 44 12.75 17.78 1.97
C ASP A 44 12.19 18.71 0.89
N GLU A 45 12.90 19.81 0.60
CA GLU A 45 12.49 20.81 -0.38
C GLU A 45 12.73 20.43 -1.84
N LYS A 46 13.78 19.68 -2.11
CA LYS A 46 14.27 19.39 -3.48
C LYS A 46 14.51 17.89 -3.69
N HIS A 47 14.54 17.50 -4.96
CA HIS A 47 14.95 16.17 -5.35
C HIS A 47 16.45 16.13 -5.63
N PHE A 48 17.14 15.12 -5.08
CA PHE A 48 18.53 14.80 -5.38
C PHE A 48 18.65 13.35 -5.84
N ASP A 49 19.48 13.11 -6.86
CA ASP A 49 19.75 11.77 -7.38
C ASP A 49 20.68 10.96 -6.48
N VAL A 50 21.58 11.62 -5.77
CA VAL A 50 22.51 11.03 -4.79
C VAL A 50 22.79 12.06 -3.69
N VAL A 51 22.92 11.60 -2.45
CA VAL A 51 23.33 12.42 -1.30
C VAL A 51 24.63 11.87 -0.72
N PHE A 52 25.64 12.73 -0.58
CA PHE A 52 26.85 12.47 0.18
C PHE A 52 26.74 13.07 1.57
N LEU A 53 26.99 12.30 2.62
CA LEU A 53 27.00 12.74 4.01
C LEU A 53 28.33 12.40 4.66
N ASP A 54 29.03 13.41 5.16
CA ASP A 54 30.12 13.16 6.09
C ASP A 54 29.58 12.64 7.42
N GLU A 55 30.25 11.68 7.99
CA GLU A 55 29.84 11.08 9.27
C GLU A 55 29.94 12.06 10.42
N HIS A 56 31.05 12.84 10.46
CA HIS A 56 31.37 13.71 11.57
C HIS A 56 31.11 15.17 11.23
N MET A 57 29.91 15.65 11.49
CA MET A 57 29.54 17.06 11.35
C MET A 57 29.12 17.65 12.70
N PRO A 58 29.46 18.93 12.98
CA PRO A 58 29.04 19.58 14.22
C PRO A 58 27.52 19.70 14.36
N GLY A 59 27.00 19.42 15.53
CA GLY A 59 25.58 19.54 15.86
C GLY A 59 24.79 18.27 15.59
N MET A 60 24.64 17.89 14.33
CA MET A 60 23.98 16.66 13.89
C MET A 60 24.98 15.79 13.12
N SER A 61 25.12 14.53 13.48
CA SER A 61 25.98 13.58 12.79
C SER A 61 25.41 13.17 11.44
N GLY A 62 26.25 12.66 10.53
CA GLY A 62 25.79 12.12 9.26
C GLY A 62 24.86 10.92 9.40
N LEU A 63 25.01 10.10 10.44
CA LEU A 63 24.11 8.98 10.73
C LEU A 63 22.72 9.44 11.17
N GLU A 64 22.65 10.49 12.02
CA GLU A 64 21.37 11.09 12.41
C GLU A 64 20.69 11.73 11.19
N ALA A 65 21.42 12.43 10.34
CA ALA A 65 20.89 12.99 9.09
C ALA A 65 20.40 11.89 8.14
N LEU A 66 21.16 10.80 8.00
CA LEU A 66 20.79 9.63 7.21
C LEU A 66 19.43 9.07 7.67
N ALA A 67 19.24 8.90 8.97
CA ALA A 67 17.99 8.39 9.54
C ALA A 67 16.79 9.30 9.19
N LEU A 68 16.96 10.63 9.33
CA LEU A 68 15.92 11.62 9.00
C LEU A 68 15.62 11.66 7.50
N ILE A 69 16.65 11.69 6.65
CA ILE A 69 16.49 11.68 5.19
C ILE A 69 15.78 10.39 4.75
N LYS A 70 16.17 9.23 5.30
CA LYS A 70 15.54 7.96 4.93
C LYS A 70 14.11 7.81 5.46
N ALA A 71 13.76 8.44 6.57
CA ALA A 71 12.38 8.49 7.06
C ALA A 71 11.47 9.25 6.08
N ASN A 72 11.93 10.37 5.53
CA ASN A 72 11.15 11.23 4.64
C ASN A 72 11.28 10.82 3.16
N LYS A 73 12.46 10.37 2.74
CA LYS A 73 12.83 10.00 1.36
C LYS A 73 13.52 8.64 1.34
N PRO A 74 12.82 7.51 1.58
CA PRO A 74 13.44 6.18 1.74
C PRO A 74 14.23 5.71 0.52
N ASN A 75 13.87 6.16 -0.68
CA ASN A 75 14.48 5.74 -1.94
C ASN A 75 15.68 6.57 -2.39
N VAL A 76 15.97 7.70 -1.73
CA VAL A 76 17.12 8.53 -2.11
C VAL A 76 18.43 7.78 -1.79
N PRO A 77 19.35 7.58 -2.75
CA PRO A 77 20.63 6.93 -2.48
C PRO A 77 21.51 7.84 -1.62
N VAL A 78 21.98 7.31 -0.50
CA VAL A 78 22.90 8.03 0.39
C VAL A 78 24.23 7.31 0.43
N VAL A 79 25.31 8.06 0.26
CA VAL A 79 26.70 7.60 0.37
C VAL A 79 27.30 8.23 1.62
N MET A 80 27.72 7.41 2.55
CA MET A 80 28.40 7.90 3.75
C MET A 80 29.88 8.12 3.46
N ILE A 81 30.43 9.19 4.03
CA ILE A 81 31.86 9.52 3.98
C ILE A 81 32.41 9.47 5.40
N THR A 82 33.45 8.67 5.64
CA THR A 82 33.99 8.42 6.98
C THR A 82 35.51 8.51 7.00
N LYS A 83 36.09 8.82 8.16
CA LYS A 83 37.56 8.78 8.41
C LYS A 83 38.01 7.42 8.95
N ASN A 84 37.10 6.58 9.43
CA ASN A 84 37.43 5.32 10.11
C ASN A 84 36.90 4.10 9.34
N GLU A 85 37.69 3.01 9.35
CA GLU A 85 37.28 1.68 8.89
C GLU A 85 36.64 0.85 10.05
N GLU A 86 36.06 1.50 11.08
CA GLU A 86 35.50 0.79 12.22
C GLU A 86 34.25 0.02 11.80
N GLU A 87 34.30 -1.27 12.00
CA GLU A 87 33.27 -2.27 11.60
C GLU A 87 31.89 -1.93 12.15
N HIS A 88 31.82 -1.37 13.37
CA HIS A 88 30.58 -0.98 14.05
C HIS A 88 29.82 0.16 13.35
N ILE A 89 30.51 1.16 12.83
CA ILE A 89 29.92 2.30 12.11
C ILE A 89 29.39 1.84 10.75
N MET A 90 30.14 0.94 10.11
CA MET A 90 29.69 0.29 8.87
C MET A 90 28.42 -0.57 9.07
N GLU A 91 28.34 -1.34 10.16
CA GLU A 91 27.17 -2.15 10.48
C GLU A 91 25.92 -1.28 10.73
N GLU A 92 26.06 -0.17 11.46
CA GLU A 92 24.98 0.76 11.72
C GLU A 92 24.53 1.48 10.44
N ALA A 93 25.45 1.92 9.59
CA ALA A 93 25.15 2.55 8.31
C ALA A 93 24.51 1.56 7.32
N ILE A 94 24.98 0.31 7.27
CA ILE A 94 24.39 -0.77 6.46
C ILE A 94 22.99 -1.09 6.96
N GLY A 95 22.78 -1.17 8.27
CA GLY A 95 21.45 -1.32 8.89
C GLY A 95 20.48 -0.18 8.52
N SER A 96 21.00 1.02 8.29
CA SER A 96 20.25 2.21 7.83
C SER A 96 20.06 2.31 6.32
N LYS A 97 20.39 1.25 5.56
CA LYS A 97 20.18 1.14 4.09
C LYS A 97 20.92 2.21 3.26
N ILE A 98 22.22 2.40 3.52
CA ILE A 98 23.08 3.22 2.66
C ILE A 98 23.27 2.59 1.27
N ALA A 99 23.54 3.42 0.26
CA ALA A 99 23.82 2.96 -1.10
C ALA A 99 25.31 2.57 -1.30
N ASP A 100 26.22 3.28 -0.66
CA ASP A 100 27.66 3.02 -0.67
C ASP A 100 28.34 3.80 0.48
N TYR A 101 29.65 3.57 0.70
CA TYR A 101 30.46 4.38 1.61
C TYR A 101 31.82 4.71 0.99
N LEU A 102 32.41 5.82 1.40
CA LEU A 102 33.72 6.28 0.97
C LEU A 102 34.60 6.62 2.19
N ILE A 103 35.86 6.25 2.14
CA ILE A 103 36.83 6.50 3.22
C ILE A 103 37.72 7.69 2.85
N LYS A 104 37.85 8.64 3.79
CA LYS A 104 38.81 9.76 3.65
C LYS A 104 40.24 9.25 3.81
N PRO A 105 41.23 9.70 2.99
CA PRO A 105 41.15 10.82 2.05
C PRO A 105 40.40 10.47 0.76
N LEU A 106 39.52 11.34 0.33
CA LEU A 106 38.67 11.13 -0.84
C LEU A 106 39.51 11.20 -2.14
N ASN A 107 39.28 10.20 -2.99
CA ASN A 107 39.83 10.20 -4.33
C ASN A 107 38.73 10.57 -5.34
N PRO A 108 38.90 11.59 -6.21
CA PRO A 108 37.91 11.98 -7.19
C PRO A 108 37.41 10.82 -8.08
N SER A 109 38.27 9.86 -8.39
CA SER A 109 37.91 8.70 -9.20
C SER A 109 37.01 7.71 -8.44
N GLN A 110 37.22 7.55 -7.14
CA GLN A 110 36.36 6.71 -6.30
C GLN A 110 34.96 7.33 -6.15
N ILE A 111 34.88 8.64 -5.91
CA ILE A 111 33.63 9.37 -5.86
C ILE A 111 32.84 9.20 -7.18
N LEU A 112 33.53 9.43 -8.31
CA LEU A 112 32.92 9.26 -9.64
C LEU A 112 32.43 7.82 -9.87
N LEU A 113 33.21 6.83 -9.41
CA LEU A 113 32.84 5.42 -9.54
C LEU A 113 31.57 5.09 -8.70
N ALA A 114 31.48 5.57 -7.46
CA ALA A 114 30.33 5.40 -6.59
C ALA A 114 29.08 6.05 -7.21
N VAL A 115 29.20 7.30 -7.67
CA VAL A 115 28.10 8.00 -8.37
C VAL A 115 27.62 7.24 -9.59
N LYS A 116 28.55 6.83 -10.47
CA LYS A 116 28.19 6.07 -11.68
C LYS A 116 27.54 4.74 -11.36
N LYS A 117 28.06 3.99 -10.39
CA LYS A 117 27.49 2.72 -9.97
C LYS A 117 26.02 2.89 -9.51
N ILE A 118 25.75 3.93 -8.71
CA ILE A 118 24.42 4.21 -8.21
C ILE A 118 23.47 4.64 -9.33
N LEU A 119 23.89 5.60 -10.16
CA LEU A 119 23.06 6.15 -11.24
C LEU A 119 22.86 5.16 -12.40
N ASP A 120 23.90 4.41 -12.78
CA ASP A 120 23.79 3.38 -13.81
C ASP A 120 22.89 2.24 -13.35
N ASN A 121 22.97 1.82 -12.08
CA ASN A 121 22.04 0.82 -11.53
C ASN A 121 20.60 1.32 -11.58
N LYS A 122 20.33 2.56 -11.16
CA LYS A 122 19.00 3.18 -11.23
C LYS A 122 18.48 3.18 -12.67
N ARG A 123 19.29 3.67 -13.61
CA ARG A 123 18.95 3.69 -15.04
C ARG A 123 18.66 2.29 -15.59
N LEU A 124 19.52 1.31 -15.31
CA LEU A 124 19.33 -0.06 -15.77
C LEU A 124 18.07 -0.70 -15.20
N VAL A 125 17.71 -0.40 -13.94
CA VAL A 125 16.47 -0.86 -13.34
C VAL A 125 15.27 -0.26 -14.07
N ILE A 126 15.28 1.06 -14.31
CA ILE A 126 14.21 1.76 -15.05
C ILE A 126 14.07 1.20 -16.47
N GLU A 127 15.18 1.10 -17.23
CA GLU A 127 15.16 0.56 -18.59
C GLU A 127 14.61 -0.87 -18.62
N LYS A 128 15.00 -1.71 -17.66
CA LYS A 128 14.51 -3.08 -17.54
C LYS A 128 13.02 -3.11 -17.19
N THR A 129 12.58 -2.26 -16.27
CA THR A 129 11.16 -2.14 -15.89
C THR A 129 10.31 -1.73 -17.09
N ASN A 130 10.75 -0.71 -17.83
CA ASN A 130 10.06 -0.23 -19.03
C ASN A 130 10.01 -1.31 -20.13
N LEU A 131 11.10 -2.02 -20.37
CA LEU A 131 11.13 -3.11 -21.34
C LEU A 131 10.19 -4.26 -20.94
N ASN A 132 10.19 -4.65 -19.67
CA ASN A 132 9.32 -5.69 -19.15
C ASN A 132 7.86 -5.27 -19.27
N TYR A 133 7.52 -4.01 -18.96
CA TYR A 133 6.16 -3.52 -19.12
C TYR A 133 5.72 -3.49 -20.57
N GLN A 134 6.57 -3.06 -21.51
CA GLN A 134 6.22 -3.09 -22.93
C GLN A 134 5.86 -4.50 -23.42
N GLN A 135 6.52 -5.53 -22.90
CA GLN A 135 6.17 -6.92 -23.19
C GLN A 135 4.82 -7.31 -22.58
N GLU A 136 4.60 -6.94 -21.31
CA GLU A 136 3.37 -7.25 -20.61
C GLU A 136 2.19 -6.44 -21.14
N PHE A 137 2.39 -5.19 -21.55
CA PHE A 137 1.41 -4.35 -22.24
C PHE A 137 0.80 -5.07 -23.44
N ARG A 138 1.65 -5.66 -24.30
CA ARG A 138 1.20 -6.42 -25.46
C ARG A 138 0.35 -7.62 -25.06
N LYS A 139 0.75 -8.36 -24.03
CA LYS A 139 0.00 -9.53 -23.53
C LYS A 139 -1.35 -9.13 -22.98
N ILE A 140 -1.41 -8.05 -22.17
CA ILE A 140 -2.66 -7.53 -21.62
C ILE A 140 -3.59 -7.06 -22.74
N SER A 141 -3.08 -6.28 -23.69
CA SER A 141 -3.89 -5.79 -24.84
C SER A 141 -4.38 -6.92 -25.73
N MET A 142 -3.58 -7.96 -25.96
CA MET A 142 -4.02 -9.15 -26.70
C MET A 142 -5.09 -9.93 -25.93
N ALA A 143 -4.99 -10.03 -24.59
CA ALA A 143 -5.98 -10.70 -23.78
C ALA A 143 -7.38 -10.05 -23.89
N PHE A 144 -7.47 -8.74 -24.15
CA PHE A 144 -8.76 -8.06 -24.35
C PHE A 144 -9.49 -8.50 -25.63
N MET A 145 -8.77 -9.13 -26.57
CA MET A 145 -9.35 -9.68 -27.79
C MET A 145 -9.85 -11.12 -27.61
N ASP A 146 -9.43 -11.78 -26.52
CA ASP A 146 -9.83 -13.14 -26.20
C ASP A 146 -11.14 -13.18 -25.37
N ASP A 147 -11.73 -14.38 -25.30
CA ASP A 147 -12.86 -14.61 -24.39
C ASP A 147 -12.37 -14.67 -22.94
N MET A 148 -12.56 -13.58 -22.22
CA MET A 148 -12.11 -13.39 -20.86
C MET A 148 -13.16 -13.89 -19.86
N ASN A 149 -12.77 -14.78 -18.95
CA ASN A 149 -13.59 -15.14 -17.79
C ASN A 149 -13.28 -14.26 -16.57
N HIS A 150 -14.02 -14.45 -15.49
CA HIS A 150 -13.88 -13.66 -14.27
C HIS A 150 -12.50 -13.80 -13.59
N GLU A 151 -11.83 -14.95 -13.70
CA GLU A 151 -10.51 -15.16 -13.11
C GLU A 151 -9.44 -14.38 -13.89
N LYS A 152 -9.48 -14.45 -15.23
CA LYS A 152 -8.56 -13.70 -16.09
C LYS A 152 -8.68 -12.19 -15.87
N TRP A 153 -9.89 -11.67 -15.65
CA TRP A 153 -10.09 -10.25 -15.33
C TRP A 153 -9.46 -9.87 -13.99
N ALA A 154 -9.60 -10.72 -12.98
CA ALA A 154 -8.93 -10.50 -11.69
C ALA A 154 -7.39 -10.48 -11.83
N ASP A 155 -6.84 -11.37 -12.67
CA ASP A 155 -5.39 -11.43 -12.93
C ASP A 155 -4.90 -10.20 -13.71
N ILE A 156 -5.66 -9.74 -14.70
CA ILE A 156 -5.34 -8.49 -15.44
C ILE A 156 -5.31 -7.30 -14.46
N TYR A 157 -6.29 -7.20 -13.57
CA TYR A 157 -6.33 -6.12 -12.60
C TYR A 157 -5.11 -6.14 -11.66
N ARG A 158 -4.73 -7.31 -11.12
CA ARG A 158 -3.51 -7.44 -10.29
C ARG A 158 -2.24 -7.04 -11.05
N LYS A 159 -2.15 -7.39 -12.34
CA LYS A 159 -1.02 -7.00 -13.18
C LYS A 159 -0.96 -5.49 -13.40
N LEU A 160 -2.09 -4.85 -13.69
CA LEU A 160 -2.15 -3.40 -13.84
C LEU A 160 -1.73 -2.67 -12.56
N VAL A 161 -2.21 -3.13 -11.41
CA VAL A 161 -1.78 -2.60 -10.09
C VAL A 161 -0.29 -2.84 -9.84
N HIS A 162 0.22 -4.03 -10.17
CA HIS A 162 1.66 -4.30 -10.03
C HIS A 162 2.50 -3.31 -10.84
N TRP A 163 2.14 -3.06 -12.10
CA TRP A 163 2.86 -2.11 -12.93
C TRP A 163 2.70 -0.67 -12.47
N GLU A 164 1.54 -0.28 -11.95
CA GLU A 164 1.33 1.02 -11.34
C GLU A 164 2.34 1.25 -10.20
N LEU A 165 2.47 0.28 -9.28
CA LEU A 165 3.43 0.37 -8.17
C LEU A 165 4.90 0.33 -8.63
N GLN A 166 5.23 -0.40 -9.71
CA GLN A 166 6.59 -0.42 -10.25
C GLN A 166 6.97 0.87 -10.98
N MET A 167 5.99 1.59 -11.52
CA MET A 167 6.19 2.84 -12.26
C MET A 167 6.02 4.08 -11.40
N ASP A 168 5.70 3.90 -10.12
CA ASP A 168 5.52 4.97 -9.15
C ASP A 168 6.86 5.63 -8.77
N GLN A 169 7.62 6.03 -9.79
CA GLN A 169 8.91 6.72 -9.69
C GLN A 169 8.89 7.95 -10.59
N PRO A 170 9.42 9.09 -10.15
CA PRO A 170 9.39 10.34 -10.92
C PRO A 170 9.98 10.24 -12.34
N ASP A 171 10.89 9.30 -12.55
CA ASP A 171 11.58 9.13 -13.83
C ASP A 171 10.82 8.28 -14.86
N ASN A 172 9.56 7.86 -14.54
CA ASN A 172 8.74 6.97 -15.38
C ASN A 172 7.46 7.62 -15.93
N GLU A 173 7.35 8.96 -15.94
CA GLU A 173 6.12 9.68 -16.33
C GLU A 173 5.56 9.23 -17.69
N GLU A 174 6.39 9.15 -18.74
CA GLU A 174 5.94 8.74 -20.08
C GLU A 174 5.30 7.34 -20.11
N MET A 175 5.83 6.41 -19.31
CA MET A 175 5.28 5.06 -19.23
C MET A 175 4.05 5.01 -18.32
N GLY A 176 3.95 5.92 -17.36
CA GLY A 176 2.75 6.13 -16.54
C GLY A 176 1.53 6.47 -17.39
N ASP A 177 1.65 7.40 -18.33
CA ASP A 177 0.58 7.76 -19.28
C ASP A 177 0.13 6.56 -20.11
N VAL A 178 1.07 5.73 -20.57
CA VAL A 178 0.75 4.50 -21.33
C VAL A 178 -0.01 3.50 -20.47
N LEU A 179 0.38 3.35 -19.19
CA LEU A 179 -0.33 2.49 -18.26
C LEU A 179 -1.76 3.00 -17.98
N ASP A 180 -1.95 4.31 -17.83
CA ASP A 180 -3.26 4.91 -17.58
C ASP A 180 -4.21 4.74 -18.79
N MET A 181 -3.68 4.84 -20.00
CA MET A 181 -4.44 4.48 -21.21
C MET A 181 -4.87 3.02 -21.18
N GLN A 182 -3.97 2.10 -20.82
CA GLN A 182 -4.29 0.67 -20.73
C GLN A 182 -5.29 0.36 -19.61
N LYS A 183 -5.20 1.03 -18.46
CA LYS A 183 -6.20 0.94 -17.36
C LYS A 183 -7.57 1.40 -17.83
N THR A 184 -7.62 2.50 -18.59
CA THR A 184 -8.87 3.03 -19.16
C THR A 184 -9.51 2.04 -20.14
N GLU A 185 -8.72 1.43 -21.03
CA GLU A 185 -9.18 0.40 -21.94
C GLU A 185 -9.67 -0.85 -21.18
N ALA A 186 -8.91 -1.29 -20.17
CA ALA A 186 -9.30 -2.42 -19.34
C ALA A 186 -10.63 -2.17 -18.63
N ASN A 187 -10.83 -0.99 -18.05
CA ASN A 187 -12.08 -0.61 -17.38
C ASN A 187 -13.28 -0.64 -18.37
N ALA A 188 -13.11 -0.11 -19.58
CA ALA A 188 -14.16 -0.13 -20.58
C ALA A 188 -14.54 -1.55 -21.02
N ASN A 189 -13.55 -2.43 -21.19
CA ASN A 189 -13.79 -3.83 -21.57
C ASN A 189 -14.36 -4.66 -20.40
N PHE A 190 -13.87 -4.41 -19.17
CA PHE A 190 -14.42 -5.03 -17.97
C PHE A 190 -15.89 -4.65 -17.75
N ALA A 191 -16.25 -3.39 -17.95
CA ALA A 191 -17.64 -2.96 -17.85
C ALA A 191 -18.54 -3.74 -18.82
N LYS A 192 -18.11 -3.93 -20.09
CA LYS A 192 -18.83 -4.76 -21.08
C LYS A 192 -18.94 -6.21 -20.62
N PHE A 193 -17.88 -6.77 -20.05
CA PHE A 193 -17.89 -8.13 -19.51
C PHE A 193 -18.91 -8.27 -18.37
N ILE A 194 -18.94 -7.33 -17.42
CA ILE A 194 -19.92 -7.34 -16.33
C ILE A 194 -21.35 -7.24 -16.85
N ILE A 195 -21.63 -6.31 -17.77
CA ILE A 195 -22.98 -6.16 -18.38
C ILE A 195 -23.47 -7.46 -19.02
N ARG A 196 -22.59 -8.23 -19.67
CA ARG A 196 -22.95 -9.48 -20.34
C ARG A 196 -23.22 -10.64 -19.38
N ASN A 197 -22.52 -10.69 -18.23
CA ASN A 197 -22.46 -11.88 -17.41
C ASN A 197 -23.21 -11.75 -16.08
N TYR A 198 -23.33 -10.54 -15.51
CA TYR A 198 -23.77 -10.32 -14.16
C TYR A 198 -25.18 -10.88 -13.86
N GLU A 199 -26.13 -10.66 -14.76
CA GLU A 199 -27.49 -11.18 -14.61
C GLU A 199 -27.51 -12.73 -14.58
N SER A 200 -26.71 -13.36 -15.47
CA SER A 200 -26.57 -14.82 -15.50
C SER A 200 -25.95 -15.36 -14.21
N TRP A 201 -24.99 -14.67 -13.61
CA TRP A 201 -24.39 -15.08 -12.35
C TRP A 201 -25.38 -15.10 -11.18
N LEU A 202 -26.36 -14.20 -11.19
CA LEU A 202 -27.38 -14.14 -10.15
C LEU A 202 -28.48 -15.18 -10.39
N ASN A 203 -28.92 -15.39 -11.61
CA ASN A 203 -30.14 -16.13 -11.94
C ASN A 203 -29.89 -17.58 -12.40
N ASN A 204 -28.69 -17.90 -12.91
CA ASN A 204 -28.38 -19.24 -13.40
C ASN A 204 -27.47 -20.00 -12.42
N PRO A 205 -27.98 -21.06 -11.75
CA PRO A 205 -27.18 -21.89 -10.83
C PRO A 205 -25.98 -22.58 -11.50
N ASN A 206 -26.07 -22.86 -12.82
CA ASN A 206 -25.06 -23.55 -13.60
C ASN A 206 -24.08 -22.61 -14.34
N ALA A 207 -24.20 -21.29 -14.17
CA ALA A 207 -23.28 -20.33 -14.77
C ALA A 207 -21.88 -20.52 -14.21
N ASP A 208 -20.87 -20.38 -15.06
CA ASP A 208 -19.50 -20.16 -14.61
C ASP A 208 -19.43 -18.76 -13.99
N LYS A 209 -19.41 -18.72 -12.66
CA LYS A 209 -19.54 -17.48 -11.89
C LYS A 209 -18.50 -17.35 -10.80
N PRO A 210 -18.05 -16.11 -10.54
CA PRO A 210 -17.13 -15.85 -9.43
C PRO A 210 -17.79 -16.05 -8.08
N LEU A 211 -16.95 -16.12 -7.04
CA LEU A 211 -17.40 -15.89 -5.68
C LEU A 211 -17.94 -14.46 -5.57
N MET A 212 -19.10 -14.29 -4.95
CA MET A 212 -19.75 -12.98 -4.79
C MET A 212 -19.92 -12.61 -3.33
N SER A 213 -20.15 -11.31 -3.03
CA SER A 213 -20.25 -10.76 -1.66
C SER A 213 -21.08 -11.61 -0.71
N HIS A 214 -22.30 -12.00 -1.10
CA HIS A 214 -23.23 -12.78 -0.26
C HIS A 214 -22.77 -14.22 0.01
N GLN A 215 -21.75 -14.71 -0.67
CA GLN A 215 -21.24 -16.07 -0.51
C GLN A 215 -19.94 -16.12 0.32
N LEU A 216 -19.31 -14.94 0.53
CA LEU A 216 -17.95 -14.83 1.07
C LEU A 216 -17.82 -15.52 2.43
N MET A 217 -18.64 -15.17 3.42
CA MET A 217 -18.57 -15.75 4.75
C MET A 217 -18.77 -17.27 4.71
N LYS A 218 -19.80 -17.74 4.01
CA LYS A 218 -20.12 -19.17 3.93
C LYS A 218 -19.04 -20.00 3.26
N ARG A 219 -18.38 -19.47 2.20
CA ARG A 219 -17.43 -20.22 1.40
C ARG A 219 -15.99 -20.08 1.83
N LYS A 220 -15.64 -18.96 2.52
CA LYS A 220 -14.24 -18.65 2.85
C LYS A 220 -13.99 -18.53 4.35
N VAL A 221 -14.96 -18.09 5.15
CA VAL A 221 -14.74 -17.89 6.57
C VAL A 221 -15.26 -19.09 7.39
N PHE A 222 -16.49 -19.53 7.14
CA PHE A 222 -17.07 -20.63 7.93
C PHE A 222 -16.33 -21.96 7.85
N PRO A 223 -15.69 -22.34 6.73
CA PRO A 223 -14.86 -23.54 6.67
C PRO A 223 -13.61 -23.51 7.56
N GLU A 224 -13.10 -22.32 7.88
CA GLU A 224 -11.92 -22.14 8.75
C GLU A 224 -12.26 -22.18 10.25
N LEU A 225 -13.57 -22.18 10.60
CA LEU A 225 -14.00 -22.30 11.99
C LEU A 225 -13.65 -23.67 12.55
N GLY A 226 -12.93 -23.69 13.65
CA GLY A 226 -12.42 -24.92 14.25
C GLY A 226 -12.00 -24.76 15.70
N SER A 227 -10.81 -25.25 16.04
CA SER A 227 -10.28 -25.21 17.41
C SER A 227 -9.63 -23.90 17.78
N LYS A 228 -9.31 -23.05 16.80
CA LYS A 228 -8.67 -21.75 16.98
C LYS A 228 -9.65 -20.63 16.66
N PRO A 229 -9.52 -19.46 17.31
CA PRO A 229 -10.33 -18.29 16.98
C PRO A 229 -10.01 -17.77 15.59
N VAL A 230 -11.04 -17.44 14.82
CA VAL A 230 -10.92 -16.81 13.51
C VAL A 230 -11.19 -15.31 13.65
N PHE A 231 -10.30 -14.51 13.04
CA PHE A 231 -10.46 -13.05 12.96
C PHE A 231 -10.71 -12.65 11.52
N VAL A 232 -11.82 -11.97 11.29
CA VAL A 232 -12.17 -11.35 10.00
C VAL A 232 -11.96 -9.85 10.14
N ILE A 233 -10.95 -9.33 9.45
CA ILE A 233 -10.68 -7.90 9.40
C ILE A 233 -11.20 -7.36 8.08
N LEU A 234 -12.21 -6.49 8.14
CA LEU A 234 -12.76 -5.83 6.97
C LEU A 234 -12.35 -4.35 7.01
N ILE A 235 -11.51 -3.93 6.07
CA ILE A 235 -11.15 -2.53 5.88
C ILE A 235 -11.98 -2.00 4.73
N ASP A 236 -12.94 -1.13 5.05
CA ASP A 236 -13.87 -0.58 4.06
C ASP A 236 -13.14 0.33 3.07
N ASN A 237 -13.45 0.17 1.77
CA ASN A 237 -12.89 0.95 0.66
C ASN A 237 -11.36 0.85 0.49
N LEU A 238 -10.70 -0.15 1.08
CA LEU A 238 -9.27 -0.41 0.85
C LEU A 238 -9.07 -1.00 -0.55
N ARG A 239 -8.26 -0.31 -1.36
CA ARG A 239 -7.91 -0.77 -2.71
C ARG A 239 -6.71 -1.73 -2.69
N ILE A 240 -6.58 -2.55 -3.73
CA ILE A 240 -5.47 -3.52 -3.80
C ILE A 240 -4.09 -2.86 -3.90
N ASP A 241 -3.96 -1.69 -4.52
CA ASP A 241 -2.72 -0.92 -4.57
C ASP A 241 -2.31 -0.41 -3.18
N GLN A 242 -3.28 0.04 -2.37
CA GLN A 242 -3.06 0.40 -0.98
C GLN A 242 -2.72 -0.83 -0.13
N TRP A 243 -3.41 -1.96 -0.35
CA TRP A 243 -3.07 -3.22 0.30
C TRP A 243 -1.63 -3.63 0.03
N LYS A 244 -1.17 -3.57 -1.22
CA LYS A 244 0.18 -3.97 -1.61
C LYS A 244 1.31 -3.13 -0.99
N VAL A 245 1.04 -1.91 -0.56
CA VAL A 245 2.03 -1.10 0.20
C VAL A 245 1.96 -1.36 1.71
N ILE A 246 0.87 -1.93 2.22
CA ILE A 246 0.68 -2.32 3.62
C ILE A 246 1.14 -3.77 3.87
N GLU A 247 0.92 -4.67 2.92
CA GLU A 247 1.17 -6.10 3.01
C GLU A 247 2.56 -6.46 3.57
N PRO A 248 3.68 -5.83 3.13
CA PRO A 248 5.01 -6.14 3.66
C PRO A 248 5.13 -5.99 5.18
N GLU A 249 4.47 -4.98 5.75
CA GLU A 249 4.48 -4.71 7.19
C GLU A 249 3.74 -5.81 7.98
N LEU A 250 2.71 -6.39 7.39
CA LEU A 250 1.96 -7.51 7.99
C LEU A 250 2.69 -8.84 7.86
N LEU A 251 3.47 -9.03 6.79
CA LEU A 251 4.25 -10.25 6.59
C LEU A 251 5.40 -10.42 7.61
N GLU A 252 5.75 -9.37 8.36
CA GLU A 252 6.64 -9.47 9.51
C GLU A 252 6.00 -10.25 10.69
N TYR A 253 4.68 -10.27 10.75
CA TYR A 253 3.91 -10.86 11.87
C TYR A 253 3.07 -12.07 11.45
N PHE A 254 2.68 -12.16 10.19
CA PHE A 254 1.79 -13.19 9.66
C PHE A 254 2.38 -13.86 8.43
N THR A 255 1.98 -15.10 8.19
CA THR A 255 2.27 -15.81 6.94
C THR A 255 1.06 -15.70 6.02
N LEU A 256 1.26 -15.25 4.77
CA LEU A 256 0.21 -15.24 3.76
C LEU A 256 -0.02 -16.66 3.24
N ASP A 257 -1.17 -17.25 3.54
CA ASP A 257 -1.57 -18.54 2.98
C ASP A 257 -2.16 -18.42 1.58
N LYS A 258 -3.11 -17.49 1.41
CA LYS A 258 -3.83 -17.29 0.14
C LYS A 258 -4.20 -15.84 -0.11
N GLU A 259 -4.14 -15.43 -1.37
CA GLU A 259 -4.73 -14.19 -1.86
C GLU A 259 -5.76 -14.53 -2.94
N GLU A 260 -7.02 -14.22 -2.70
CA GLU A 260 -8.13 -14.51 -3.59
C GLU A 260 -8.97 -13.26 -3.83
N SER A 261 -9.76 -13.27 -4.91
CA SER A 261 -10.70 -12.21 -5.25
C SER A 261 -12.12 -12.72 -5.22
N TYR A 262 -13.04 -11.84 -4.84
CA TYR A 262 -14.47 -12.04 -5.07
C TYR A 262 -15.05 -10.86 -5.83
N TYR A 263 -16.19 -11.04 -6.45
CA TYR A 263 -16.91 -9.97 -7.14
C TYR A 263 -17.97 -9.38 -6.21
N SER A 264 -17.91 -8.07 -6.03
CA SER A 264 -18.94 -7.37 -5.27
C SER A 264 -20.26 -7.42 -6.02
N ILE A 265 -21.37 -7.51 -5.28
CA ILE A 265 -22.69 -7.30 -5.87
C ILE A 265 -22.84 -5.84 -6.32
N LEU A 266 -23.67 -5.62 -7.31
CA LEU A 266 -24.00 -4.30 -7.82
C LEU A 266 -25.35 -3.81 -7.27
N PRO A 267 -25.44 -2.52 -6.92
CA PRO A 267 -24.34 -1.56 -6.81
C PRO A 267 -23.35 -1.90 -5.69
N THR A 268 -22.09 -1.49 -5.86
CA THR A 268 -21.02 -1.80 -4.89
C THR A 268 -21.06 -0.94 -3.64
N THR A 269 -22.10 -0.15 -3.45
CA THR A 269 -22.26 0.71 -2.27
C THR A 269 -22.26 -0.11 -0.99
N THR A 270 -21.76 0.47 0.09
CA THR A 270 -21.64 -0.16 1.40
C THR A 270 -22.97 -0.74 1.90
N ALA A 271 -24.07 -0.02 1.68
CA ALA A 271 -25.41 -0.45 2.06
C ALA A 271 -25.83 -1.80 1.45
N TYR A 272 -25.43 -2.09 0.22
CA TYR A 272 -25.73 -3.34 -0.45
C TYR A 272 -24.64 -4.38 -0.26
N ALA A 273 -23.40 -4.04 -0.67
CA ALA A 273 -22.30 -4.99 -0.77
C ALA A 273 -21.88 -5.54 0.60
N ARG A 274 -21.72 -4.67 1.60
CA ARG A 274 -21.26 -5.07 2.93
C ARG A 274 -22.35 -5.79 3.71
N ASN A 275 -23.60 -5.32 3.64
CA ASN A 275 -24.74 -6.04 4.22
C ASN A 275 -24.91 -7.43 3.59
N ALA A 276 -24.63 -7.60 2.27
CA ALA A 276 -24.66 -8.91 1.64
C ALA A 276 -23.59 -9.86 2.17
N ILE A 277 -22.38 -9.35 2.49
CA ILE A 277 -21.33 -10.16 3.13
C ILE A 277 -21.83 -10.74 4.45
N PHE A 278 -22.36 -9.88 5.33
CA PHE A 278 -22.75 -10.29 6.68
C PHE A 278 -24.11 -10.99 6.73
N SER A 279 -25.02 -10.68 5.82
CA SER A 279 -26.29 -11.41 5.74
C SER A 279 -26.19 -12.74 5.01
N GLY A 280 -25.26 -12.90 4.07
CA GLY A 280 -25.21 -14.04 3.17
C GLY A 280 -26.43 -14.10 2.22
N GLN A 281 -27.03 -12.95 1.90
CA GLN A 281 -28.22 -12.81 1.08
C GLN A 281 -28.05 -11.66 0.09
N LEU A 282 -28.79 -11.74 -1.01
CA LEU A 282 -28.92 -10.60 -1.93
C LEU A 282 -29.80 -9.49 -1.34
N PRO A 283 -29.66 -8.23 -1.75
CA PRO A 283 -30.47 -7.12 -1.23
C PRO A 283 -31.98 -7.38 -1.27
N SER A 284 -32.48 -7.92 -2.38
CA SER A 284 -33.89 -8.26 -2.52
C SER A 284 -34.37 -9.37 -1.58
N GLU A 285 -33.49 -10.26 -1.17
CA GLU A 285 -33.77 -11.31 -0.19
C GLU A 285 -33.75 -10.73 1.23
N MET A 286 -32.79 -9.85 1.55
CA MET A 286 -32.74 -9.14 2.84
C MET A 286 -33.98 -8.30 3.06
N ALA A 287 -34.41 -7.51 2.08
CA ALA A 287 -35.59 -6.68 2.15
C ALA A 287 -36.87 -7.50 2.41
N LYS A 288 -36.96 -8.73 1.89
CA LYS A 288 -38.11 -9.63 2.11
C LYS A 288 -38.05 -10.37 3.44
N SER A 289 -36.87 -10.88 3.80
CA SER A 289 -36.72 -11.76 4.99
C SER A 289 -36.48 -10.99 6.28
N HIS A 290 -35.99 -9.76 6.20
CA HIS A 290 -35.63 -8.91 7.33
C HIS A 290 -36.00 -7.44 7.09
N PRO A 291 -37.28 -7.13 6.83
CA PRO A 291 -37.72 -5.76 6.51
C PRO A 291 -37.47 -4.77 7.65
N ASP A 292 -37.36 -5.25 8.88
CA ASP A 292 -37.04 -4.49 10.09
C ASP A 292 -35.56 -4.12 10.23
N LEU A 293 -34.66 -4.82 9.54
CA LEU A 293 -33.22 -4.56 9.55
C LEU A 293 -32.74 -3.93 8.23
N TRP A 294 -33.55 -4.04 7.18
CA TRP A 294 -33.22 -3.52 5.88
C TRP A 294 -33.61 -2.04 5.78
N VAL A 295 -32.60 -1.19 5.65
CA VAL A 295 -32.76 0.26 5.42
C VAL A 295 -32.57 0.52 3.93
N GLY A 296 -33.59 1.10 3.29
CA GLY A 296 -33.58 1.42 1.86
C GLY A 296 -32.66 2.59 1.51
N GLU A 297 -32.46 2.82 0.21
CA GLU A 297 -31.63 3.93 -0.28
C GLU A 297 -32.21 5.31 0.01
N ASP A 298 -33.53 5.40 0.15
CA ASP A 298 -34.26 6.65 0.41
C ASP A 298 -34.02 7.21 1.83
N GLU A 299 -33.42 6.40 2.73
CA GLU A 299 -33.09 6.83 4.07
C GLU A 299 -31.66 7.37 4.14
N GLU A 300 -31.47 8.55 4.75
CA GLU A 300 -30.19 9.22 4.82
C GLU A 300 -29.19 8.53 5.75
N GLU A 301 -29.67 7.85 6.81
CA GLU A 301 -28.83 7.24 7.86
C GLU A 301 -29.20 5.78 8.16
N GLY A 302 -28.31 5.05 8.79
CA GLY A 302 -28.60 3.76 9.39
C GLY A 302 -28.39 2.53 8.49
N LYS A 303 -28.00 2.70 7.24
CA LYS A 303 -27.93 1.63 6.22
C LYS A 303 -27.06 0.42 6.59
N ASN A 304 -26.09 0.59 7.48
CA ASN A 304 -25.16 -0.45 7.93
C ASN A 304 -25.11 -0.62 9.45
N ASN A 305 -26.19 -0.31 10.14
CA ASN A 305 -26.22 -0.40 11.62
C ASN A 305 -26.49 -1.82 12.13
N PHE A 306 -27.00 -2.72 11.30
CA PHE A 306 -27.45 -4.07 11.67
C PHE A 306 -26.57 -5.20 11.12
N GLU A 307 -25.30 -4.92 10.81
CA GLU A 307 -24.38 -5.91 10.25
C GLU A 307 -24.10 -7.08 11.20
N ASP A 308 -24.02 -6.83 12.50
CA ASP A 308 -23.89 -7.83 13.56
C ASP A 308 -25.12 -8.74 13.67
N GLU A 309 -26.33 -8.17 13.55
CA GLU A 309 -27.57 -8.93 13.52
C GLU A 309 -27.69 -9.78 12.26
N PHE A 310 -27.31 -9.23 11.10
CA PHE A 310 -27.24 -9.98 9.85
C PHE A 310 -26.26 -11.16 9.95
N LEU A 311 -25.07 -10.95 10.51
CA LEU A 311 -24.10 -12.02 10.76
C LEU A 311 -24.69 -13.11 11.68
N THR A 312 -25.32 -12.72 12.77
CA THR A 312 -25.97 -13.65 13.71
C THR A 312 -27.04 -14.48 13.01
N LYS A 313 -27.86 -13.86 12.15
CA LYS A 313 -28.90 -14.56 11.37
C LYS A 313 -28.27 -15.49 10.32
N GLN A 314 -27.15 -15.08 9.68
CA GLN A 314 -26.43 -15.90 8.73
C GLN A 314 -25.84 -17.16 9.40
N LEU A 315 -25.22 -17.02 10.56
CA LEU A 315 -24.70 -18.14 11.34
C LEU A 315 -25.80 -19.15 11.70
N ARG A 316 -26.93 -18.66 12.20
CA ARG A 316 -28.11 -19.52 12.53
C ARG A 316 -28.60 -20.27 11.29
N ARG A 317 -28.73 -19.62 10.13
CA ARG A 317 -29.15 -20.29 8.87
C ARG A 317 -28.19 -21.37 8.41
N ASN A 318 -26.91 -21.27 8.79
CA ASN A 318 -25.89 -22.28 8.48
C ASN A 318 -25.69 -23.28 9.62
N ASN A 319 -26.57 -23.32 10.63
CA ASN A 319 -26.52 -24.18 11.81
C ASN A 319 -25.22 -24.04 12.62
N LEU A 320 -24.61 -22.87 12.62
CA LEU A 320 -23.42 -22.54 13.38
C LEU A 320 -23.82 -21.92 14.71
N ASN A 321 -23.64 -22.68 15.80
CA ASN A 321 -23.89 -22.22 17.16
C ASN A 321 -22.55 -21.97 17.85
N ILE A 322 -21.92 -20.83 17.56
CA ILE A 322 -20.58 -20.46 17.97
C ILE A 322 -20.60 -19.12 18.72
N LYS A 323 -19.56 -18.87 19.50
CA LYS A 323 -19.35 -17.56 20.14
C LYS A 323 -18.77 -16.58 19.13
N THR A 324 -19.42 -15.44 18.98
CA THR A 324 -18.99 -14.41 18.04
C THR A 324 -18.88 -13.05 18.69
N SER A 325 -18.04 -12.21 18.15
CA SER A 325 -18.04 -10.78 18.40
C SER A 325 -18.01 -9.99 17.09
N TYR A 326 -18.60 -8.81 17.12
CA TYR A 326 -18.60 -7.88 16.00
C TYR A 326 -18.24 -6.49 16.52
N HIS A 327 -17.21 -5.87 15.91
CA HIS A 327 -16.72 -4.54 16.28
C HIS A 327 -16.64 -3.68 15.03
N LYS A 328 -17.30 -2.52 15.06
CA LYS A 328 -17.24 -1.53 13.99
C LYS A 328 -16.52 -0.30 14.50
N ILE A 329 -15.32 -0.05 13.97
CA ILE A 329 -14.43 1.02 14.40
C ILE A 329 -14.62 2.22 13.48
N LYS A 330 -15.15 3.30 14.02
CA LYS A 330 -15.44 4.54 13.31
C LYS A 330 -14.48 5.67 13.63
N ASN A 331 -13.75 5.58 14.75
CA ASN A 331 -12.83 6.60 15.21
C ASN A 331 -11.67 6.00 16.00
N LEU A 332 -10.69 6.85 16.35
CA LEU A 332 -9.47 6.45 17.02
C LEU A 332 -9.70 5.91 18.43
N GLU A 333 -10.66 6.48 19.17
CA GLU A 333 -10.98 6.08 20.55
C GLU A 333 -11.52 4.65 20.59
N GLU A 334 -12.54 4.35 19.77
CA GLU A 334 -13.07 2.97 19.64
C GLU A 334 -11.98 1.95 19.25
N GLY A 335 -11.04 2.37 18.39
CA GLY A 335 -9.91 1.53 18.00
C GLY A 335 -8.96 1.23 19.18
N ARG A 336 -8.65 2.23 20.01
CA ARG A 336 -7.82 2.07 21.22
C ARG A 336 -8.50 1.19 22.25
N ASP A 337 -9.77 1.41 22.51
CA ASP A 337 -10.56 0.61 23.45
C ASP A 337 -10.56 -0.87 23.03
N LEU A 338 -10.70 -1.14 21.73
CA LEU A 338 -10.61 -2.51 21.23
C LEU A 338 -9.19 -3.07 21.37
N ALA A 339 -8.16 -2.29 21.08
CA ALA A 339 -6.76 -2.71 21.23
C ALA A 339 -6.41 -3.08 22.70
N ASP A 340 -6.98 -2.37 23.68
CA ASP A 340 -6.79 -2.66 25.09
C ASP A 340 -7.54 -3.93 25.53
N THR A 341 -8.63 -4.26 24.88
CA THR A 341 -9.50 -5.39 25.25
C THR A 341 -9.39 -6.60 24.30
N VAL A 342 -8.53 -6.56 23.29
CA VAL A 342 -8.39 -7.58 22.25
C VAL A 342 -8.16 -9.00 22.80
N ASN A 343 -7.50 -9.13 23.95
CA ASN A 343 -7.29 -10.41 24.62
C ASN A 343 -8.60 -11.14 24.99
N ASN A 344 -9.71 -10.43 25.12
CA ASN A 344 -11.00 -11.05 25.39
C ASN A 344 -11.58 -11.75 24.17
N LEU A 345 -11.18 -11.34 22.97
CA LEU A 345 -11.66 -11.87 21.69
C LEU A 345 -11.21 -13.32 21.44
N PHE A 346 -10.08 -13.73 22.02
CA PHE A 346 -9.59 -15.11 21.91
C PHE A 346 -10.49 -16.18 22.56
N LYS A 347 -11.53 -15.74 23.30
CA LYS A 347 -12.55 -16.63 23.88
C LYS A 347 -13.71 -16.91 22.94
N ASN A 348 -13.75 -16.26 21.80
CA ASN A 348 -14.75 -16.42 20.77
C ASN A 348 -14.21 -17.26 19.61
N ASP A 349 -15.11 -17.96 18.94
CA ASP A 349 -14.76 -18.78 17.77
C ASP A 349 -14.58 -17.90 16.51
N LEU A 350 -15.38 -16.82 16.41
CA LEU A 350 -15.35 -15.87 15.28
C LEU A 350 -15.36 -14.43 15.80
N ASN A 351 -14.39 -13.65 15.35
CA ASN A 351 -14.30 -12.22 15.65
C ASN A 351 -14.31 -11.42 14.34
N VAL A 352 -15.22 -10.48 14.22
CA VAL A 352 -15.30 -9.60 13.05
C VAL A 352 -14.98 -8.18 13.48
N ILE A 353 -14.01 -7.57 12.81
CA ILE A 353 -13.59 -6.19 13.04
C ILE A 353 -13.73 -5.44 11.72
N VAL A 354 -14.59 -4.44 11.70
CA VAL A 354 -14.81 -3.56 10.54
C VAL A 354 -14.14 -2.21 10.81
N TYR A 355 -13.29 -1.80 9.89
CA TYR A 355 -12.54 -0.56 9.99
C TYR A 355 -12.90 0.39 8.85
N ASN A 356 -13.46 1.56 9.17
CA ASN A 356 -14.00 2.52 8.18
C ASN A 356 -13.02 3.64 7.81
N PHE A 357 -11.78 3.64 8.31
CA PHE A 357 -10.89 4.78 8.13
C PHE A 357 -10.56 5.08 6.67
N VAL A 358 -10.29 4.07 5.85
CA VAL A 358 -9.93 4.29 4.43
C VAL A 358 -11.11 4.89 3.67
N ASP A 359 -12.33 4.46 3.99
CA ASP A 359 -13.56 5.04 3.46
C ASP A 359 -13.69 6.52 3.86
N MET A 360 -13.49 6.84 5.14
CA MET A 360 -13.50 8.22 5.63
C MET A 360 -12.40 9.08 4.98
N LEU A 361 -11.21 8.53 4.78
CA LEU A 361 -10.11 9.22 4.10
C LEU A 361 -10.44 9.50 2.62
N SER A 362 -11.11 8.57 1.95
CA SER A 362 -11.57 8.73 0.57
C SER A 362 -12.61 9.85 0.44
N HIS A 363 -13.59 9.89 1.35
CA HIS A 363 -14.54 11.00 1.42
C HIS A 363 -13.85 12.33 1.72
N ALA A 364 -12.95 12.37 2.70
CA ALA A 364 -12.20 13.58 3.04
C ALA A 364 -11.34 14.09 1.85
N ARG A 365 -10.72 13.20 1.07
CA ARG A 365 -9.99 13.59 -0.15
C ARG A 365 -10.91 14.23 -1.19
N THR A 366 -12.14 13.79 -1.28
CA THR A 366 -13.13 14.37 -2.20
C THR A 366 -13.62 15.73 -1.71
N ASP A 367 -13.91 15.86 -0.42
CA ASP A 367 -14.65 16.98 0.13
C ASP A 367 -13.75 18.10 0.69
N MET A 368 -12.54 17.77 1.16
CA MET A 368 -11.65 18.69 1.86
C MET A 368 -10.44 19.10 1.01
N ALA A 369 -10.28 20.39 0.75
CA ALA A 369 -9.15 20.94 -0.02
C ALA A 369 -7.78 20.56 0.58
N MET A 370 -7.64 20.63 1.91
CA MET A 370 -6.39 20.29 2.61
C MET A 370 -5.98 18.84 2.34
N VAL A 371 -6.91 17.90 2.37
CA VAL A 371 -6.60 16.47 2.12
C VAL A 371 -6.24 16.24 0.66
N ARG A 372 -6.86 16.98 -0.28
CA ARG A 372 -6.45 16.94 -1.70
C ARG A 372 -5.03 17.48 -1.93
N GLU A 373 -4.63 18.49 -1.17
CA GLU A 373 -3.26 19.03 -1.25
C GLU A 373 -2.23 18.05 -0.68
N LEU A 374 -2.58 17.31 0.39
CA LEU A 374 -1.72 16.29 0.98
C LEU A 374 -1.65 14.99 0.14
N ALA A 375 -2.69 14.70 -0.62
CA ALA A 375 -2.77 13.52 -1.48
C ALA A 375 -3.20 13.92 -2.91
N PRO A 376 -2.33 14.67 -3.64
CA PRO A 376 -2.66 15.18 -4.97
C PRO A 376 -2.77 14.06 -6.01
N ASP A 377 -2.05 12.98 -5.82
CA ASP A 377 -2.00 11.82 -6.72
C ASP A 377 -2.20 10.50 -5.96
N GLU A 378 -2.19 9.41 -6.69
CA GLU A 378 -2.40 8.07 -6.12
C GLU A 378 -1.21 7.58 -5.28
N SER A 379 0.00 8.00 -5.60
CA SER A 379 1.21 7.70 -4.83
C SER A 379 1.16 8.32 -3.44
N ALA A 380 0.88 9.62 -3.37
CA ALA A 380 0.70 10.33 -2.11
C ALA A 380 -0.46 9.72 -1.30
N TYR A 381 -1.56 9.34 -1.96
CA TYR A 381 -2.70 8.71 -1.29
C TYR A 381 -2.34 7.34 -0.70
N ARG A 382 -1.58 6.50 -1.40
CA ARG A 382 -1.02 5.25 -0.87
C ARG A 382 -0.11 5.49 0.33
N SER A 383 0.75 6.50 0.26
CA SER A 383 1.67 6.86 1.33
C SER A 383 0.93 7.27 2.61
N ILE A 384 -0.11 8.10 2.49
CA ILE A 384 -0.97 8.48 3.63
C ILE A 384 -1.67 7.25 4.21
N THR A 385 -2.22 6.37 3.36
CA THR A 385 -2.88 5.14 3.82
C THR A 385 -1.91 4.24 4.59
N LYS A 386 -0.69 4.06 4.09
CA LYS A 386 0.36 3.28 4.77
C LYS A 386 0.75 3.91 6.10
N SER A 387 1.04 5.21 6.11
CA SER A 387 1.40 5.93 7.33
C SER A 387 0.31 5.83 8.40
N TRP A 388 -0.95 6.04 8.00
CA TRP A 388 -2.06 5.86 8.91
C TRP A 388 -2.12 4.43 9.47
N PHE A 389 -2.00 3.43 8.60
CA PHE A 389 -2.08 2.02 9.01
C PHE A 389 -1.04 1.70 10.09
N LEU A 390 0.21 2.09 9.88
CA LEU A 390 1.33 1.84 10.80
C LEU A 390 1.16 2.50 12.18
N HIS A 391 0.45 3.64 12.23
CA HIS A 391 0.19 4.38 13.47
C HIS A 391 -1.24 4.17 14.01
N SER A 392 -2.01 3.25 13.40
CA SER A 392 -3.39 3.00 13.80
C SER A 392 -3.49 1.96 14.91
N PRO A 393 -4.53 2.04 15.77
CA PRO A 393 -4.84 0.97 16.71
C PRO A 393 -5.10 -0.38 16.02
N LEU A 394 -5.48 -0.40 14.72
CA LEU A 394 -5.65 -1.64 13.97
C LEU A 394 -4.34 -2.41 13.88
N PHE A 395 -3.23 -1.73 13.59
CA PHE A 395 -1.93 -2.38 13.51
C PHE A 395 -1.49 -2.95 14.88
N ASP A 396 -1.78 -2.22 15.97
CA ASP A 396 -1.52 -2.72 17.33
C ASP A 396 -2.41 -3.93 17.68
N ILE A 397 -3.69 -3.93 17.27
CA ILE A 397 -4.58 -5.09 17.40
C ILE A 397 -4.00 -6.29 16.66
N LEU A 398 -3.56 -6.11 15.41
CA LEU A 398 -3.00 -7.18 14.59
C LEU A 398 -1.72 -7.76 15.18
N LYS A 399 -0.80 -6.92 15.69
CA LYS A 399 0.39 -7.39 16.42
C LYS A 399 0.03 -8.25 17.62
N LYS A 400 -0.92 -7.79 18.44
CA LYS A 400 -1.39 -8.56 19.61
C LYS A 400 -2.07 -9.88 19.22
N ILE A 401 -2.74 -9.92 18.06
CA ILE A 401 -3.31 -11.16 17.50
C ILE A 401 -2.17 -12.12 17.07
N ALA A 402 -1.15 -11.61 16.40
CA ALA A 402 -0.01 -12.41 15.94
C ALA A 402 0.82 -13.02 17.08
N GLU A 403 0.80 -12.43 18.29
CA GLU A 403 1.45 -13.01 19.49
C GLU A 403 0.77 -14.29 19.99
N LYS A 404 -0.41 -14.61 19.47
CA LYS A 404 -1.21 -15.77 19.87
C LYS A 404 -1.29 -16.77 18.71
N ASP A 405 -1.57 -18.01 19.06
CA ASP A 405 -1.80 -19.07 18.07
C ASP A 405 -3.26 -19.00 17.55
N VAL A 406 -3.47 -18.30 16.43
CA VAL A 406 -4.76 -18.08 15.76
C VAL A 406 -4.80 -18.74 14.40
#